data_e993407409de9e56bc5289b382033995
#
_entry.id   e993407409de9e56bc5289b382033995
#
_cell.length_a   1.000
_cell.length_b   1.000
_cell.length_c   1.000
_cell.angle_alpha   90.00
_cell.angle_beta   90.00
_cell.angle_gamma   90.00
#
_symmetry.space_group_name_H-M   'P 1'
#
loop_
_entity.id
_entity.type
_entity.pdbx_description
1 polymer ?
#
loop_
_entity_poly.entity_id
_entity_poly.type
_entity_poly.pdbx_seq_one_letter_code
_entity_poly.pdbx_strand_id
1 'polypeptide(L)'
;VYDIKEDSGGNLWLATYANGAYCYNVSEKKWKNYLHDENNPKSLPYDKVLSIFEDSHRQIWLTTQGGGFCRFQPDTETFANYNLSAGLPNDVVYQIVEDKEGFLWLTTNNGLVCFQPTTGVMKVYTTSNGLLGDQFNYRSSFETEDGTIYLGSIDGFIAFNPKNFSENKLLPSIVITDFFLFGKEVYADEPGSPLEKSITFSDQLVLQSNQNSFSFRVAVLDFQAPKTSRIMYKLEGFDTDWLTVGESPIVTYSNLRYGDYTFRVKVANSDGVWSDDEVILEVHILPPFYLSIWAYCVYALLIIGCSLYTVMYFKRRSNSKHRRQMEKFEQEKEREVYHAKIDFFTNVAHEIRTPLTL
;
A
#
# COMPACT_ATOMS: atom_id res chain seq x y z
N VAL A 1 47.22 -7.71 3.15
CA VAL A 1 46.95 -6.40 2.56
C VAL A 1 46.24 -6.64 1.25
N TYR A 2 45.10 -5.96 1.05
CA TYR A 2 44.35 -6.02 -0.20
C TYR A 2 44.66 -4.85 -1.12
N ASP A 3 44.89 -3.66 -0.53
CA ASP A 3 45.19 -2.47 -1.30
C ASP A 3 46.19 -1.56 -0.58
N ILE A 4 46.96 -0.81 -1.35
CA ILE A 4 47.92 0.17 -0.88
C ILE A 4 47.75 1.42 -1.72
N LYS A 5 47.49 2.55 -1.08
CA LYS A 5 47.28 3.83 -1.74
C LYS A 5 48.07 4.93 -1.05
N GLU A 6 48.84 5.69 -1.82
CA GLU A 6 49.38 6.97 -1.38
C GLU A 6 48.36 8.06 -1.69
N ASP A 7 47.97 8.86 -0.70
CA ASP A 7 47.07 9.99 -0.88
C ASP A 7 47.82 11.24 -1.37
N SER A 8 47.10 12.24 -1.81
CA SER A 8 47.68 13.51 -2.30
C SER A 8 48.42 14.30 -1.22
N GLY A 9 48.22 13.97 0.06
CA GLY A 9 49.01 14.49 1.21
C GLY A 9 50.30 13.72 1.50
N GLY A 10 50.57 12.64 0.73
CA GLY A 10 51.74 11.77 0.90
C GLY A 10 51.56 10.73 2.01
N ASN A 11 50.39 10.58 2.62
CA ASN A 11 50.11 9.54 3.59
C ASN A 11 49.89 8.19 2.90
N LEU A 12 50.35 7.11 3.53
CA LEU A 12 50.23 5.76 2.98
C LEU A 12 49.09 5.02 3.67
N TRP A 13 48.05 4.66 2.90
CA TRP A 13 46.90 3.89 3.35
C TRP A 13 47.04 2.41 2.99
N LEU A 14 46.69 1.52 3.93
CA LEU A 14 46.67 0.07 3.73
C LEU A 14 45.33 -0.51 4.04
N ALA A 15 44.73 -1.20 3.07
CA ALA A 15 43.50 -1.99 3.25
C ALA A 15 43.87 -3.41 3.71
N THR A 16 43.26 -3.91 4.78
CA THR A 16 43.57 -5.25 5.30
C THR A 16 42.40 -6.20 5.31
N TYR A 17 42.70 -7.50 5.36
CA TYR A 17 41.71 -8.57 5.34
C TYR A 17 40.78 -8.61 6.59
N ALA A 18 41.37 -8.32 7.78
CA ALA A 18 40.64 -8.53 9.05
C ALA A 18 41.05 -7.57 10.17
N ASN A 19 41.92 -6.59 9.86
CA ASN A 19 42.46 -5.64 10.84
C ASN A 19 42.16 -4.18 10.43
N GLY A 20 41.05 -3.93 9.73
CA GLY A 20 40.64 -2.60 9.35
C GLY A 20 41.57 -1.92 8.33
N ALA A 21 41.72 -0.62 8.45
CA ALA A 21 42.59 0.20 7.62
C ALA A 21 43.72 0.82 8.45
N TYR A 22 44.89 0.86 7.86
CA TYR A 22 46.04 1.58 8.44
C TYR A 22 46.36 2.80 7.61
N CYS A 23 46.71 3.87 8.28
CA CYS A 23 47.24 5.10 7.65
C CYS A 23 48.60 5.45 8.29
N TYR A 24 49.64 5.55 7.47
CA TYR A 24 50.90 6.13 7.88
C TYR A 24 50.88 7.62 7.56
N ASN A 25 50.86 8.44 8.60
CA ASN A 25 50.99 9.87 8.46
C ASN A 25 52.46 10.24 8.29
N VAL A 26 52.80 10.74 7.10
CA VAL A 26 54.21 11.06 6.76
C VAL A 26 54.72 12.24 7.57
N SER A 27 53.90 13.23 7.86
CA SER A 27 54.29 14.43 8.62
C SER A 27 54.57 14.09 10.07
N GLU A 28 53.75 13.23 10.69
CA GLU A 28 53.90 12.80 12.07
C GLU A 28 54.84 11.58 12.23
N LYS A 29 55.15 10.89 11.13
CA LYS A 29 55.89 9.63 11.09
C LYS A 29 55.28 8.55 11.98
N LYS A 30 53.93 8.46 11.99
CA LYS A 30 53.19 7.55 12.84
C LYS A 30 52.17 6.74 12.04
N TRP A 31 51.94 5.52 12.50
CA TRP A 31 50.84 4.68 12.02
C TRP A 31 49.60 4.88 12.89
N LYS A 32 48.46 4.97 12.26
CA LYS A 32 47.13 4.84 12.87
C LYS A 32 46.44 3.61 12.32
N ASN A 33 45.67 2.93 13.18
CA ASN A 33 44.81 1.83 12.79
C ASN A 33 43.38 2.21 13.06
N TYR A 34 42.50 2.04 12.07
CA TYR A 34 41.08 2.27 12.13
C TYR A 34 40.37 0.93 12.06
N LEU A 35 39.59 0.63 13.11
CA LEU A 35 38.83 -0.60 13.27
C LEU A 35 37.34 -0.32 13.33
N HIS A 36 36.58 -1.36 13.10
CA HIS A 36 35.13 -1.37 13.35
C HIS A 36 34.88 -1.41 14.87
N ASP A 37 33.92 -0.61 15.32
CA ASP A 37 33.38 -0.62 16.68
C ASP A 37 31.88 -0.59 16.63
N GLU A 38 31.22 -1.67 17.08
CA GLU A 38 29.74 -1.82 17.08
C GLU A 38 29.02 -0.71 17.88
N ASN A 39 29.72 -0.11 18.87
CA ASN A 39 29.15 0.94 19.70
C ASN A 39 29.36 2.35 19.11
N ASN A 40 30.14 2.47 18.04
CA ASN A 40 30.44 3.74 17.39
C ASN A 40 30.03 3.73 15.92
N PRO A 41 28.88 4.27 15.56
CA PRO A 41 28.40 4.29 14.17
C PRO A 41 29.25 5.13 13.22
N LYS A 42 30.22 5.89 13.76
CA LYS A 42 31.21 6.69 12.99
C LYS A 42 32.56 6.01 12.88
N SER A 43 32.74 4.79 13.39
CA SER A 43 33.91 3.96 13.17
C SER A 43 33.92 3.40 11.75
N LEU A 44 34.99 2.73 11.37
CA LEU A 44 35.07 1.96 10.12
C LEU A 44 33.89 0.98 10.06
N PRO A 45 33.15 0.87 8.94
CA PRO A 45 31.93 0.07 8.91
C PRO A 45 32.15 -1.44 8.99
N TYR A 46 33.35 -1.91 8.63
CA TYR A 46 33.75 -3.31 8.72
C TYR A 46 35.25 -3.48 8.62
N ASP A 47 35.86 -4.47 9.33
CA ASP A 47 37.32 -4.65 9.40
C ASP A 47 37.95 -5.26 8.15
N LYS A 48 37.16 -5.82 7.26
CA LYS A 48 37.66 -6.33 5.99
C LYS A 48 37.53 -5.26 4.90
N VAL A 49 38.61 -4.51 4.74
CA VAL A 49 38.71 -3.42 3.75
C VAL A 49 39.28 -3.97 2.45
N LEU A 50 38.60 -3.68 1.34
CA LEU A 50 38.91 -4.24 0.01
C LEU A 50 39.72 -3.28 -0.85
N SER A 51 39.33 -2.01 -0.90
CA SER A 51 40.04 -0.98 -1.67
C SER A 51 40.03 0.38 -0.98
N ILE A 52 40.96 1.22 -1.37
CA ILE A 52 41.10 2.60 -0.93
C ILE A 52 41.15 3.46 -2.19
N PHE A 53 40.33 4.47 -2.24
CA PHE A 53 40.19 5.38 -3.37
C PHE A 53 40.27 6.84 -2.90
N GLU A 54 41.04 7.67 -3.57
CA GLU A 54 41.03 9.12 -3.41
C GLU A 54 40.37 9.75 -4.60
N ASP A 55 39.29 10.51 -4.36
CA ASP A 55 38.55 11.21 -5.41
C ASP A 55 39.26 12.52 -5.87
N SER A 56 38.75 13.13 -6.93
CA SER A 56 39.25 14.38 -7.46
C SER A 56 39.19 15.56 -6.47
N HIS A 57 38.36 15.45 -5.43
CA HIS A 57 38.25 16.40 -4.33
C HIS A 57 39.15 16.08 -3.14
N ARG A 58 40.09 15.10 -3.30
CA ARG A 58 41.01 14.61 -2.27
C ARG A 58 40.31 13.98 -1.06
N GLN A 59 39.12 13.42 -1.26
CA GLN A 59 38.41 12.67 -0.23
C GLN A 59 38.83 11.21 -0.30
N ILE A 60 39.11 10.61 0.87
CA ILE A 60 39.47 9.21 0.96
C ILE A 60 38.23 8.35 1.20
N TRP A 61 38.05 7.39 0.32
CA TRP A 61 36.98 6.42 0.34
C TRP A 61 37.54 5.02 0.56
N LEU A 62 36.83 4.23 1.38
CA LEU A 62 37.18 2.83 1.65
C LEU A 62 36.01 1.94 1.34
N THR A 63 36.28 0.82 0.68
CA THR A 63 35.24 -0.21 0.41
C THR A 63 35.48 -1.40 1.33
N THR A 64 34.38 -2.06 1.72
CA THR A 64 34.44 -3.18 2.65
C THR A 64 33.68 -4.42 2.16
N GLN A 65 33.99 -5.56 2.73
CA GLN A 65 33.30 -6.81 2.48
C GLN A 65 32.30 -7.10 3.62
N GLY A 66 31.24 -6.27 3.74
CA GLY A 66 30.18 -6.54 4.71
C GLY A 66 29.61 -5.30 5.42
N GLY A 67 30.23 -4.13 5.26
CA GLY A 67 29.72 -2.87 5.83
C GLY A 67 29.46 -1.78 4.80
N GLY A 68 29.44 -2.13 3.51
CA GLY A 68 29.31 -1.17 2.42
C GLY A 68 30.61 -0.41 2.14
N PHE A 69 30.52 0.91 1.99
CA PHE A 69 31.67 1.79 1.80
C PHE A 69 31.56 3.00 2.72
N CYS A 70 32.68 3.70 2.90
CA CYS A 70 32.73 4.86 3.77
C CYS A 70 33.68 5.94 3.25
N ARG A 71 33.42 7.17 3.68
CA ARG A 71 34.30 8.32 3.46
C ARG A 71 34.98 8.69 4.77
N PHE A 72 36.30 8.78 4.74
CA PHE A 72 37.08 9.26 5.87
C PHE A 72 36.89 10.77 6.09
N GLN A 73 36.74 11.18 7.33
CA GLN A 73 36.62 12.58 7.76
C GLN A 73 37.88 12.97 8.57
N PRO A 74 38.84 13.66 7.95
CA PRO A 74 40.15 13.89 8.57
C PRO A 74 40.08 14.76 9.83
N ASP A 75 39.16 15.74 9.89
CA ASP A 75 39.05 16.67 11.03
C ASP A 75 38.62 15.98 12.33
N THR A 76 37.82 14.93 12.23
CA THR A 76 37.31 14.17 13.38
C THR A 76 37.86 12.77 13.48
N GLU A 77 38.61 12.33 12.47
CA GLU A 77 39.13 10.96 12.31
C GLU A 77 38.05 9.88 12.39
N THR A 78 36.89 10.19 11.83
CA THR A 78 35.69 9.33 11.79
C THR A 78 35.34 8.98 10.36
N PHE A 79 34.33 8.14 10.19
CA PHE A 79 33.81 7.70 8.90
C PHE A 79 32.35 8.06 8.70
N ALA A 80 32.01 8.51 7.51
CA ALA A 80 30.64 8.58 7.04
C ALA A 80 30.33 7.28 6.28
N ASN A 81 29.45 6.47 6.84
CA ASN A 81 29.17 5.11 6.38
C ASN A 81 27.95 5.04 5.47
N TYR A 82 28.03 4.25 4.40
CA TYR A 82 27.00 4.01 3.40
C TYR A 82 26.82 2.50 3.22
N ASN A 83 25.64 1.97 3.53
CA ASN A 83 25.31 0.55 3.53
C ASN A 83 23.91 0.29 2.93
N LEU A 84 23.34 -0.89 3.11
CA LEU A 84 21.98 -1.24 2.68
C LEU A 84 20.94 -0.21 3.12
N SER A 85 21.02 0.31 4.34
CA SER A 85 20.08 1.31 4.83
C SER A 85 20.19 2.67 4.13
N ALA A 86 21.33 2.95 3.52
CA ALA A 86 21.57 4.14 2.70
C ALA A 86 21.23 3.95 1.22
N GLY A 87 20.76 2.76 0.82
CA GLY A 87 20.32 2.48 -0.56
C GLY A 87 21.29 1.63 -1.38
N LEU A 88 22.36 1.08 -0.80
CA LEU A 88 23.19 0.09 -1.49
C LEU A 88 22.39 -1.19 -1.76
N PRO A 89 22.63 -1.88 -2.90
CA PRO A 89 22.01 -3.16 -3.19
C PRO A 89 22.65 -4.33 -2.43
N ASN A 90 23.87 -4.14 -1.92
CA ASN A 90 24.64 -5.13 -1.15
C ASN A 90 25.76 -4.45 -0.36
N ASP A 91 26.05 -4.92 0.87
CA ASP A 91 27.10 -4.39 1.74
C ASP A 91 28.54 -4.86 1.36
N VAL A 92 28.68 -5.66 0.31
CA VAL A 92 29.98 -6.00 -0.29
C VAL A 92 30.26 -5.06 -1.45
N VAL A 93 31.19 -4.14 -1.26
CA VAL A 93 31.65 -3.19 -2.28
C VAL A 93 33.11 -3.50 -2.60
N TYR A 94 33.38 -3.84 -3.86
CA TYR A 94 34.72 -4.30 -4.26
C TYR A 94 35.69 -3.16 -4.53
N GLN A 95 35.23 -2.15 -5.30
CA GLN A 95 36.09 -1.02 -5.68
C GLN A 95 35.25 0.19 -6.11
N ILE A 96 35.92 1.32 -6.22
CA ILE A 96 35.40 2.60 -6.66
C ILE A 96 36.20 3.09 -7.86
N VAL A 97 35.48 3.66 -8.85
CA VAL A 97 36.05 4.43 -9.96
C VAL A 97 35.29 5.74 -10.02
N GLU A 98 36.03 6.85 -10.14
CA GLU A 98 35.41 8.17 -10.36
C GLU A 98 35.34 8.47 -11.85
N ASP A 99 34.24 9.01 -12.32
CA ASP A 99 34.13 9.50 -13.69
C ASP A 99 34.52 10.98 -13.80
N LYS A 100 34.59 11.49 -15.03
CA LYS A 100 35.00 12.88 -15.30
C LYS A 100 34.04 13.95 -14.78
N GLU A 101 32.84 13.56 -14.37
CA GLU A 101 31.83 14.43 -13.79
C GLU A 101 31.80 14.39 -12.26
N GLY A 102 32.67 13.53 -11.66
CA GLY A 102 32.81 13.36 -10.20
C GLY A 102 31.80 12.41 -9.59
N PHE A 103 31.10 11.58 -10.38
CA PHE A 103 30.32 10.47 -9.86
C PHE A 103 31.22 9.28 -9.53
N LEU A 104 30.91 8.61 -8.43
CA LEU A 104 31.62 7.40 -8.03
C LEU A 104 30.84 6.16 -8.49
N TRP A 105 31.51 5.32 -9.26
CA TRP A 105 30.98 4.05 -9.73
C TRP A 105 31.52 2.93 -8.84
N LEU A 106 30.61 2.29 -8.10
CA LEU A 106 30.93 1.26 -7.13
C LEU A 106 30.49 -0.10 -7.66
N THR A 107 31.45 -1.04 -7.71
CA THR A 107 31.15 -2.43 -8.06
C THR A 107 30.78 -3.20 -6.82
N THR A 108 29.64 -3.90 -6.84
CA THR A 108 29.12 -4.64 -5.68
C THR A 108 28.92 -6.12 -6.00
N ASN A 109 28.49 -6.86 -4.99
CA ASN A 109 28.10 -8.27 -5.16
C ASN A 109 26.67 -8.41 -5.74
N ASN A 110 25.94 -7.30 -5.94
CA ASN A 110 24.59 -7.30 -6.48
C ASN A 110 24.31 -6.01 -7.27
N GLY A 111 25.04 -5.82 -8.37
CA GLY A 111 24.88 -4.69 -9.28
C GLY A 111 25.98 -3.63 -9.20
N LEU A 112 25.91 -2.67 -10.10
CA LEU A 112 26.75 -1.50 -10.22
C LEU A 112 26.03 -0.29 -9.64
N VAL A 113 26.70 0.48 -8.79
CA VAL A 113 26.12 1.69 -8.17
C VAL A 113 26.80 2.92 -8.71
N CYS A 114 26.03 3.88 -9.22
CA CYS A 114 26.48 5.23 -9.47
C CYS A 114 26.09 6.09 -8.26
N PHE A 115 27.08 6.64 -7.57
CA PHE A 115 26.90 7.43 -6.36
C PHE A 115 27.33 8.88 -6.60
N GLN A 116 26.48 9.82 -6.21
CA GLN A 116 26.79 11.24 -6.24
C GLN A 116 27.26 11.73 -4.86
N PRO A 117 28.54 12.02 -4.66
CA PRO A 117 29.09 12.36 -3.33
C PRO A 117 28.48 13.62 -2.71
N THR A 118 28.05 14.58 -3.54
CA THR A 118 27.52 15.88 -3.09
C THR A 118 26.09 15.77 -2.53
N THR A 119 25.26 14.91 -3.09
CA THR A 119 23.83 14.74 -2.70
C THR A 119 23.59 13.48 -1.89
N GLY A 120 24.51 12.50 -1.95
CA GLY A 120 24.34 11.17 -1.36
C GLY A 120 23.39 10.26 -2.14
N VAL A 121 22.93 10.67 -3.33
CA VAL A 121 22.00 9.88 -4.17
C VAL A 121 22.75 8.70 -4.78
N MET A 122 22.11 7.53 -4.75
CA MET A 122 22.58 6.29 -5.37
C MET A 122 21.62 5.83 -6.46
N LYS A 123 22.17 5.46 -7.62
CA LYS A 123 21.45 4.80 -8.70
C LYS A 123 22.06 3.43 -8.92
N VAL A 124 21.22 2.39 -8.87
CA VAL A 124 21.65 0.99 -8.98
C VAL A 124 21.34 0.47 -10.37
N TYR A 125 22.31 -0.19 -10.99
CA TYR A 125 22.19 -0.86 -12.27
C TYR A 125 22.41 -2.36 -12.07
N THR A 126 21.55 -3.17 -12.69
CA THR A 126 21.57 -4.64 -12.60
C THR A 126 21.43 -5.27 -14.00
N THR A 127 21.37 -6.57 -14.06
CA THR A 127 21.03 -7.31 -15.28
C THR A 127 19.70 -6.86 -15.89
N SER A 128 18.78 -6.35 -15.08
CA SER A 128 17.52 -5.74 -15.56
C SER A 128 17.73 -4.44 -16.34
N ASN A 129 18.87 -3.78 -16.16
CA ASN A 129 19.30 -2.59 -16.89
C ASN A 129 20.28 -2.90 -18.03
N GLY A 130 20.52 -4.20 -18.33
CA GLY A 130 21.38 -4.64 -19.42
C GLY A 130 22.81 -4.98 -19.02
N LEU A 131 23.15 -5.06 -17.72
CA LEU A 131 24.44 -5.62 -17.30
C LEU A 131 24.52 -7.10 -17.65
N LEU A 132 25.72 -7.60 -17.95
CA LEU A 132 25.94 -9.03 -18.21
C LEU A 132 25.74 -9.91 -16.99
N GLY A 133 26.05 -9.36 -15.79
CA GLY A 133 25.90 -10.02 -14.49
C GLY A 133 25.90 -8.98 -13.39
N ASP A 134 25.36 -9.36 -12.23
CA ASP A 134 25.23 -8.45 -11.07
C ASP A 134 26.42 -8.55 -10.11
N GLN A 135 27.25 -9.59 -10.24
CA GLN A 135 28.40 -9.80 -9.36
C GLN A 135 29.70 -9.39 -10.05
N PHE A 136 30.42 -8.45 -9.42
CA PHE A 136 31.70 -7.95 -9.91
C PHE A 136 32.89 -8.61 -9.24
N ASN A 137 34.08 -8.41 -9.83
CA ASN A 137 35.33 -8.95 -9.35
C ASN A 137 36.17 -7.91 -8.60
N TYR A 138 37.07 -8.42 -7.77
CA TYR A 138 38.09 -7.59 -7.08
C TYR A 138 39.05 -6.96 -8.07
N ARG A 139 39.41 -5.68 -7.89
CA ARG A 139 40.50 -5.00 -8.61
C ARG A 139 40.44 -5.14 -10.14
N SER A 140 39.22 -5.14 -10.68
CA SER A 140 38.98 -5.33 -12.10
C SER A 140 38.31 -4.11 -12.73
N SER A 141 38.84 -2.91 -12.43
CA SER A 141 38.38 -1.66 -13.03
C SER A 141 39.52 -0.91 -13.70
N PHE A 142 39.17 -0.23 -14.78
CA PHE A 142 40.08 0.64 -15.48
C PHE A 142 39.27 1.76 -16.17
N GLU A 143 39.75 2.98 -16.07
CA GLU A 143 39.21 4.12 -16.82
C GLU A 143 40.23 4.56 -17.86
N THR A 144 39.78 4.78 -19.07
CA THR A 144 40.56 5.28 -20.19
C THR A 144 40.58 6.81 -20.21
N GLU A 145 41.52 7.41 -20.95
CA GLU A 145 41.64 8.87 -21.07
C GLU A 145 40.41 9.53 -21.69
N ASP A 146 39.65 8.81 -22.53
CA ASP A 146 38.37 9.29 -23.11
C ASP A 146 37.19 9.19 -22.13
N GLY A 147 37.40 8.61 -20.94
CA GLY A 147 36.39 8.45 -19.89
C GLY A 147 35.55 7.18 -20.04
N THR A 148 36.02 6.21 -20.84
CA THR A 148 35.38 4.89 -20.89
C THR A 148 35.84 4.08 -19.68
N ILE A 149 34.87 3.55 -18.91
CA ILE A 149 35.08 2.73 -17.72
C ILE A 149 34.91 1.26 -18.11
N TYR A 150 35.91 0.45 -17.72
CA TYR A 150 35.91 -1.01 -17.85
C TYR A 150 35.78 -1.63 -16.48
N LEU A 151 34.81 -2.54 -16.29
CA LEU A 151 34.59 -3.23 -15.02
C LEU A 151 34.46 -4.73 -15.26
N GLY A 152 35.27 -5.53 -14.54
CA GLY A 152 35.23 -6.98 -14.62
C GLY A 152 34.13 -7.56 -13.70
N SER A 153 33.37 -8.49 -14.23
CA SER A 153 32.37 -9.31 -13.52
C SER A 153 32.71 -10.79 -13.59
N ILE A 154 31.96 -11.63 -12.91
CA ILE A 154 32.14 -13.09 -13.00
C ILE A 154 31.77 -13.65 -14.39
N ASP A 155 30.93 -12.94 -15.15
CA ASP A 155 30.42 -13.35 -16.45
C ASP A 155 31.18 -12.68 -17.61
N GLY A 156 32.22 -11.91 -17.33
CA GLY A 156 33.00 -11.21 -18.33
C GLY A 156 33.39 -9.79 -17.88
N PHE A 157 33.31 -8.84 -18.79
CA PHE A 157 33.54 -7.42 -18.45
C PHE A 157 32.52 -6.54 -19.14
N ILE A 158 32.23 -5.42 -18.53
CA ILE A 158 31.43 -4.35 -19.15
C ILE A 158 32.31 -3.14 -19.45
N ALA A 159 32.00 -2.46 -20.55
CA ALA A 159 32.67 -1.21 -20.93
C ALA A 159 31.58 -0.18 -21.26
N PHE A 160 31.65 0.97 -20.65
CA PHE A 160 30.70 2.05 -20.88
C PHE A 160 31.35 3.41 -20.68
N ASN A 161 30.81 4.40 -21.36
CA ASN A 161 31.17 5.78 -21.07
C ASN A 161 29.98 6.46 -20.35
N PRO A 162 30.17 6.97 -19.11
CA PRO A 162 29.09 7.60 -18.33
C PRO A 162 28.36 8.72 -19.07
N LYS A 163 29.04 9.44 -19.95
CA LYS A 163 28.44 10.50 -20.78
C LYS A 163 27.32 9.99 -21.71
N ASN A 164 27.33 8.70 -22.04
CA ASN A 164 26.32 8.08 -22.88
C ASN A 164 25.11 7.61 -22.10
N PHE A 165 25.15 7.70 -20.77
CA PHE A 165 23.98 7.45 -19.94
C PHE A 165 23.05 8.66 -20.01
N SER A 166 22.03 8.58 -20.84
CA SER A 166 20.93 9.53 -20.83
C SER A 166 19.88 9.06 -19.83
N GLU A 167 19.34 9.97 -19.05
CA GLU A 167 18.13 9.67 -18.27
C GLU A 167 17.06 9.11 -19.18
N ASN A 168 16.46 8.02 -18.77
CA ASN A 168 15.31 7.49 -19.49
C ASN A 168 14.11 8.42 -19.29
N LYS A 169 13.88 9.32 -20.25
CA LYS A 169 12.74 10.24 -20.26
C LYS A 169 11.46 9.60 -20.82
N LEU A 170 11.56 8.37 -21.33
CA LEU A 170 10.37 7.65 -21.80
C LEU A 170 9.57 7.20 -20.57
N LEU A 171 8.35 7.67 -20.50
CA LEU A 171 7.40 7.26 -19.48
C LEU A 171 6.66 6.03 -19.99
N PRO A 172 6.66 4.93 -19.23
CA PRO A 172 5.92 3.75 -19.60
C PRO A 172 4.42 4.01 -19.50
N SER A 173 3.64 3.38 -20.36
CA SER A 173 2.19 3.35 -20.23
C SER A 173 1.77 2.19 -19.32
N ILE A 174 0.67 2.38 -18.60
CA ILE A 174 0.07 1.35 -17.77
C ILE A 174 -1.34 1.03 -18.27
N VAL A 175 -1.75 -0.22 -18.18
CA VAL A 175 -3.08 -0.67 -18.59
C VAL A 175 -3.65 -1.66 -17.56
N ILE A 176 -4.98 -1.68 -17.42
CA ILE A 176 -5.69 -2.73 -16.70
C ILE A 176 -5.96 -3.84 -17.72
N THR A 177 -5.37 -5.02 -17.53
CA THR A 177 -5.49 -6.12 -18.49
C THR A 177 -6.66 -7.04 -18.19
N ASP A 178 -6.90 -7.34 -16.91
CA ASP A 178 -7.88 -8.34 -16.50
C ASP A 178 -8.65 -7.89 -15.28
N PHE A 179 -9.89 -8.34 -15.21
CA PHE A 179 -10.80 -8.16 -14.09
C PHE A 179 -11.18 -9.51 -13.50
N PHE A 180 -11.11 -9.61 -12.17
CA PHE A 180 -11.48 -10.81 -11.44
C PHE A 180 -12.61 -10.50 -10.47
N LEU A 181 -13.62 -11.37 -10.44
CA LEU A 181 -14.69 -11.34 -9.46
C LEU A 181 -14.60 -12.58 -8.58
N PHE A 182 -14.44 -12.42 -7.25
CA PHE A 182 -14.23 -13.53 -6.31
C PHE A 182 -13.09 -14.48 -6.71
N GLY A 183 -12.00 -13.92 -7.28
CA GLY A 183 -10.82 -14.67 -7.72
C GLY A 183 -10.98 -15.41 -9.05
N LYS A 184 -12.13 -15.29 -9.73
CA LYS A 184 -12.34 -15.81 -11.09
C LYS A 184 -12.24 -14.67 -12.08
N GLU A 185 -11.49 -14.90 -13.15
CA GLU A 185 -11.40 -13.98 -14.28
C GLU A 185 -12.77 -13.85 -14.97
N VAL A 186 -13.14 -12.65 -15.36
CA VAL A 186 -14.45 -12.32 -15.95
C VAL A 186 -14.24 -11.63 -17.27
N TYR A 187 -14.94 -12.16 -18.31
CA TYR A 187 -14.89 -11.61 -19.66
C TYR A 187 -16.23 -10.92 -20.04
N ALA A 188 -16.15 -9.97 -20.96
CA ALA A 188 -17.32 -9.20 -21.40
C ALA A 188 -18.43 -10.06 -22.04
N ASP A 189 -18.04 -11.16 -22.71
CA ASP A 189 -18.97 -12.02 -23.45
C ASP A 189 -19.68 -13.06 -22.58
N GLU A 190 -19.40 -13.11 -21.27
CA GLU A 190 -19.99 -14.09 -20.36
C GLU A 190 -21.39 -13.67 -19.90
N PRO A 191 -22.35 -14.61 -19.84
CA PRO A 191 -23.67 -14.32 -19.30
C PRO A 191 -23.62 -13.85 -17.84
N GLY A 192 -24.14 -12.64 -17.57
CA GLY A 192 -24.13 -12.04 -16.23
C GLY A 192 -22.84 -11.33 -15.86
N SER A 193 -21.93 -11.15 -16.82
CA SER A 193 -20.75 -10.31 -16.66
C SER A 193 -21.14 -8.86 -16.38
N PRO A 194 -20.47 -8.18 -15.43
CA PRO A 194 -20.61 -6.75 -15.25
C PRO A 194 -19.88 -5.92 -16.31
N LEU A 195 -19.11 -6.57 -17.20
CA LEU A 195 -18.34 -5.93 -18.26
C LEU A 195 -19.15 -5.88 -19.55
N GLU A 196 -19.36 -4.68 -20.09
CA GLU A 196 -19.94 -4.48 -21.43
C GLU A 196 -18.90 -4.62 -22.54
N LYS A 197 -17.65 -4.29 -22.25
CA LYS A 197 -16.47 -4.39 -23.11
C LYS A 197 -15.27 -4.82 -22.28
N SER A 198 -14.15 -5.17 -22.92
CA SER A 198 -12.92 -5.51 -22.18
C SER A 198 -12.58 -4.42 -21.16
N ILE A 199 -12.16 -4.82 -19.97
CA ILE A 199 -11.79 -3.90 -18.89
C ILE A 199 -10.72 -2.88 -19.32
N THR A 200 -9.82 -3.28 -20.22
CA THR A 200 -8.77 -2.43 -20.78
C THR A 200 -9.30 -1.16 -21.46
N PHE A 201 -10.52 -1.23 -22.00
CA PHE A 201 -11.17 -0.12 -22.72
C PHE A 201 -12.36 0.44 -21.94
N SER A 202 -12.57 0.02 -20.71
CA SER A 202 -13.70 0.46 -19.88
C SER A 202 -13.28 1.63 -19.02
N ASP A 203 -14.10 2.68 -19.03
CA ASP A 203 -13.92 3.84 -18.15
C ASP A 203 -14.76 3.69 -16.87
N GLN A 204 -15.76 2.79 -16.92
CA GLN A 204 -16.70 2.57 -15.84
C GLN A 204 -17.01 1.07 -15.65
N LEU A 205 -17.16 0.66 -14.39
CA LEU A 205 -17.52 -0.69 -13.98
C LEU A 205 -18.67 -0.62 -12.98
N VAL A 206 -19.81 -1.23 -13.33
CA VAL A 206 -21.01 -1.27 -12.47
C VAL A 206 -21.16 -2.67 -11.87
N LEU A 207 -21.06 -2.75 -10.54
CA LEU A 207 -21.13 -3.98 -9.77
C LEU A 207 -22.43 -4.06 -8.96
N GLN A 208 -22.98 -5.27 -8.83
CA GLN A 208 -24.10 -5.52 -7.92
C GLN A 208 -23.61 -5.51 -6.46
N SER A 209 -24.51 -5.30 -5.51
CA SER A 209 -24.17 -5.27 -4.07
C SER A 209 -23.52 -6.53 -3.53
N ASN A 210 -23.74 -7.68 -4.18
CA ASN A 210 -23.11 -8.95 -3.84
C ASN A 210 -21.77 -9.17 -4.56
N GLN A 211 -21.38 -8.29 -5.49
CA GLN A 211 -20.10 -8.32 -6.23
C GLN A 211 -19.07 -7.39 -5.60
N ASN A 212 -18.90 -7.47 -4.30
CA ASN A 212 -18.14 -6.54 -3.48
C ASN A 212 -16.69 -6.94 -3.21
N SER A 213 -16.21 -7.99 -3.87
CA SER A 213 -14.83 -8.46 -3.78
C SER A 213 -14.31 -8.75 -5.18
N PHE A 214 -13.34 -7.96 -5.60
CA PHE A 214 -12.81 -8.01 -6.97
C PHE A 214 -11.32 -7.68 -7.01
N SER A 215 -10.69 -8.00 -8.13
CA SER A 215 -9.28 -7.70 -8.37
C SER A 215 -9.05 -7.21 -9.78
N PHE A 216 -8.05 -6.36 -9.93
CA PHE A 216 -7.54 -5.90 -11.21
C PHE A 216 -6.13 -6.40 -11.42
N ARG A 217 -5.83 -6.91 -12.62
CA ARG A 217 -4.45 -7.10 -13.04
C ARG A 217 -4.02 -5.87 -13.82
N VAL A 218 -2.88 -5.31 -13.45
CA VAL A 218 -2.27 -4.17 -14.12
C VAL A 218 -1.00 -4.60 -14.83
N ALA A 219 -0.73 -4.06 -16.00
CA ALA A 219 0.47 -4.33 -16.76
C ALA A 219 1.13 -3.02 -17.19
N VAL A 220 2.45 -2.97 -17.05
CA VAL A 220 3.27 -1.86 -17.54
C VAL A 220 3.77 -2.20 -18.93
N LEU A 221 3.58 -1.28 -19.86
CA LEU A 221 4.11 -1.36 -21.22
C LEU A 221 5.48 -0.66 -21.26
N ASP A 222 6.44 -1.25 -20.54
CA ASP A 222 7.83 -0.83 -20.54
C ASP A 222 8.68 -1.89 -21.26
N PHE A 223 9.18 -1.54 -22.44
CA PHE A 223 10.00 -2.44 -23.27
C PHE A 223 11.50 -2.29 -23.01
N GLN A 224 11.91 -1.28 -22.23
CA GLN A 224 13.32 -1.05 -21.92
C GLN A 224 13.75 -1.75 -20.61
N ALA A 225 12.96 -1.61 -19.56
CA ALA A 225 13.30 -2.16 -18.26
C ALA A 225 12.04 -2.61 -17.47
N PRO A 226 11.29 -3.61 -17.96
CA PRO A 226 9.97 -3.96 -17.45
C PRO A 226 9.96 -4.43 -15.98
N LYS A 227 11.11 -4.90 -15.45
CA LYS A 227 11.22 -5.40 -14.07
C LYS A 227 11.54 -4.29 -13.05
N THR A 228 11.90 -3.10 -13.49
CA THR A 228 12.32 -2.00 -12.60
C THR A 228 11.30 -0.90 -12.49
N SER A 229 10.24 -0.92 -13.30
CA SER A 229 9.14 0.02 -13.24
C SER A 229 8.36 -0.15 -11.93
N ARG A 230 8.02 0.98 -11.28
CA ARG A 230 7.26 0.99 -10.02
C ARG A 230 5.82 1.38 -10.31
N ILE A 231 4.88 0.60 -9.77
CA ILE A 231 3.44 0.86 -9.92
C ILE A 231 2.89 1.29 -8.57
N MET A 232 2.13 2.38 -8.57
CA MET A 232 1.30 2.78 -7.43
C MET A 232 -0.16 2.80 -7.85
N TYR A 233 -1.03 2.42 -6.91
CA TYR A 233 -2.48 2.41 -7.10
C TYR A 233 -3.20 2.99 -5.89
N LYS A 234 -4.43 3.42 -6.10
CA LYS A 234 -5.32 3.93 -5.07
C LYS A 234 -6.77 3.74 -5.49
N LEU A 235 -7.62 3.27 -4.58
CA LEU A 235 -9.07 3.30 -4.74
C LEU A 235 -9.62 4.47 -3.93
N GLU A 236 -9.90 5.59 -4.58
CA GLU A 236 -10.53 6.74 -3.94
C GLU A 236 -11.90 6.37 -3.40
N GLY A 237 -12.19 6.82 -2.19
CA GLY A 237 -13.38 6.38 -1.43
C GLY A 237 -13.11 5.21 -0.49
N PHE A 238 -11.95 4.53 -0.60
CA PHE A 238 -11.55 3.44 0.27
C PHE A 238 -10.14 3.62 0.84
N ASP A 239 -9.14 3.84 -0.02
CA ASP A 239 -7.74 4.02 0.40
C ASP A 239 -7.48 5.48 0.80
N THR A 240 -6.71 5.70 1.87
CA THR A 240 -6.24 7.04 2.29
C THR A 240 -5.06 7.50 1.44
N ASP A 241 -4.11 6.60 1.17
CA ASP A 241 -2.84 6.89 0.53
C ASP A 241 -2.61 6.01 -0.70
N TRP A 242 -1.60 6.37 -1.50
CA TRP A 242 -1.13 5.56 -2.60
C TRP A 242 -0.42 4.30 -2.09
N LEU A 243 -0.78 3.15 -2.63
CA LEU A 243 -0.20 1.85 -2.31
C LEU A 243 0.71 1.40 -3.46
N THR A 244 1.79 0.69 -3.13
CA THR A 244 2.70 0.14 -4.13
C THR A 244 2.29 -1.28 -4.48
N VAL A 245 2.26 -1.60 -5.77
CA VAL A 245 2.07 -2.98 -6.25
C VAL A 245 3.31 -3.80 -5.89
N GLY A 246 3.09 -4.95 -5.26
CA GLY A 246 4.16 -5.90 -4.91
C GLY A 246 4.63 -6.74 -6.11
N GLU A 247 5.22 -7.91 -5.82
CA GLU A 247 5.69 -8.84 -6.86
C GLU A 247 4.56 -9.36 -7.77
N SER A 248 3.34 -9.45 -7.26
CA SER A 248 2.17 -9.82 -8.06
C SER A 248 1.50 -8.57 -8.63
N PRO A 249 1.26 -8.49 -9.94
CA PRO A 249 0.62 -7.35 -10.58
C PRO A 249 -0.92 -7.33 -10.39
N ILE A 250 -1.44 -8.01 -9.36
CA ILE A 250 -2.87 -8.11 -9.06
C ILE A 250 -3.17 -7.30 -7.81
N VAL A 251 -4.08 -6.33 -7.98
CA VAL A 251 -4.61 -5.50 -6.90
C VAL A 251 -5.98 -6.04 -6.49
N THR A 252 -6.16 -6.35 -5.21
CA THR A 252 -7.38 -6.99 -4.70
C THR A 252 -8.07 -6.11 -3.66
N TYR A 253 -9.36 -5.93 -3.84
CA TYR A 253 -10.25 -5.30 -2.87
C TYR A 253 -11.33 -6.28 -2.43
N SER A 254 -11.63 -6.31 -1.14
CA SER A 254 -12.58 -7.25 -0.57
C SER A 254 -13.55 -6.55 0.38
N ASN A 255 -14.83 -6.99 0.33
CA ASN A 255 -15.88 -6.54 1.22
C ASN A 255 -16.10 -5.02 1.20
N LEU A 256 -16.07 -4.44 0.01
CA LEU A 256 -16.40 -3.03 -0.20
C LEU A 256 -17.90 -2.79 0.07
N ARG A 257 -18.22 -1.62 0.58
CA ARG A 257 -19.62 -1.18 0.72
C ARG A 257 -20.17 -0.71 -0.62
N TYR A 258 -21.49 -0.63 -0.74
CA TYR A 258 -22.10 0.05 -1.88
C TYR A 258 -21.72 1.54 -1.88
N GLY A 259 -21.47 2.07 -3.06
CA GLY A 259 -21.02 3.46 -3.25
C GLY A 259 -20.22 3.62 -4.52
N ASP A 260 -19.72 4.83 -4.69
CA ASP A 260 -18.92 5.23 -5.84
C ASP A 260 -17.45 5.29 -5.45
N TYR A 261 -16.60 4.66 -6.25
CA TYR A 261 -15.16 4.59 -6.07
C TYR A 261 -14.46 4.93 -7.37
N THR A 262 -13.24 5.42 -7.27
CA THR A 262 -12.40 5.67 -8.45
C THR A 262 -11.07 4.94 -8.27
N PHE A 263 -10.83 3.92 -9.09
CA PHE A 263 -9.56 3.21 -9.12
C PHE A 263 -8.58 3.98 -10.00
N ARG A 264 -7.43 4.36 -9.41
CA ARG A 264 -6.37 5.11 -10.07
C ARG A 264 -5.07 4.34 -9.99
N VAL A 265 -4.35 4.30 -11.10
CA VAL A 265 -3.04 3.63 -11.19
C VAL A 265 -2.09 4.54 -11.94
N LYS A 266 -0.85 4.63 -11.44
CA LYS A 266 0.25 5.35 -12.07
C LYS A 266 1.53 4.54 -12.03
N VAL A 267 2.44 4.85 -12.92
CA VAL A 267 3.70 4.14 -13.09
C VAL A 267 4.88 5.09 -13.11
N ALA A 268 6.00 4.66 -12.53
CA ALA A 268 7.29 5.32 -12.71
C ALA A 268 8.18 4.44 -13.58
N ASN A 269 9.04 5.07 -14.39
CA ASN A 269 10.06 4.37 -15.15
C ASN A 269 11.20 3.84 -14.23
N SER A 270 12.17 3.15 -14.82
CA SER A 270 13.35 2.64 -14.12
C SER A 270 14.18 3.70 -13.39
N ASP A 271 14.08 4.96 -13.81
CA ASP A 271 14.80 6.09 -13.24
C ASP A 271 13.99 6.78 -12.11
N GLY A 272 12.78 6.26 -11.80
CA GLY A 272 11.91 6.79 -10.76
C GLY A 272 11.10 8.02 -11.17
N VAL A 273 11.07 8.36 -12.46
CA VAL A 273 10.23 9.46 -13.00
C VAL A 273 8.81 8.94 -13.16
N TRP A 274 7.87 9.58 -12.46
CA TRP A 274 6.46 9.22 -12.51
C TRP A 274 5.80 9.73 -13.78
N SER A 275 4.90 8.91 -14.34
CA SER A 275 4.01 9.34 -15.43
C SER A 275 2.99 10.35 -14.91
N ASP A 276 2.74 11.41 -15.67
CA ASP A 276 1.63 12.34 -15.42
C ASP A 276 0.30 11.73 -15.86
N ASP A 277 0.33 10.74 -16.76
CA ASP A 277 -0.84 10.00 -17.21
C ASP A 277 -1.19 8.89 -16.21
N GLU A 278 -2.38 8.98 -15.64
CA GLU A 278 -2.95 7.97 -14.76
C GLU A 278 -4.05 7.20 -15.49
N VAL A 279 -4.14 5.89 -15.26
CA VAL A 279 -5.31 5.11 -15.66
C VAL A 279 -6.37 5.25 -14.58
N ILE A 280 -7.56 5.69 -15.00
CA ILE A 280 -8.69 5.96 -14.12
C ILE A 280 -9.84 5.05 -14.53
N LEU A 281 -10.42 4.33 -13.57
CA LEU A 281 -11.59 3.48 -13.74
C LEU A 281 -12.62 3.81 -12.64
N GLU A 282 -13.80 4.27 -13.04
CA GLU A 282 -14.90 4.48 -12.11
C GLU A 282 -15.56 3.15 -11.73
N VAL A 283 -15.72 2.88 -10.44
CA VAL A 283 -16.32 1.64 -9.93
C VAL A 283 -17.56 1.99 -9.11
N HIS A 284 -18.73 1.63 -9.61
CA HIS A 284 -20.01 1.86 -8.95
C HIS A 284 -20.55 0.55 -8.38
N ILE A 285 -20.64 0.42 -7.06
CA ILE A 285 -21.27 -0.73 -6.39
C ILE A 285 -22.70 -0.35 -6.01
N LEU A 286 -23.67 -0.99 -6.65
CA LEU A 286 -25.09 -0.70 -6.45
C LEU A 286 -25.54 -1.09 -5.02
N PRO A 287 -26.46 -0.31 -4.42
CA PRO A 287 -27.02 -0.67 -3.12
C PRO A 287 -27.86 -1.96 -3.24
N PRO A 288 -27.93 -2.77 -2.14
CA PRO A 288 -28.76 -3.95 -2.13
C PRO A 288 -30.24 -3.59 -2.29
N PHE A 289 -31.03 -4.50 -2.89
CA PHE A 289 -32.43 -4.27 -3.26
C PHE A 289 -33.30 -3.76 -2.10
N TYR A 290 -33.00 -4.18 -0.86
CA TYR A 290 -33.75 -3.76 0.34
C TYR A 290 -33.45 -2.30 0.79
N LEU A 291 -32.47 -1.63 0.20
CA LEU A 291 -32.18 -0.21 0.36
C LEU A 291 -32.64 0.62 -0.85
N SER A 292 -33.33 0.02 -1.80
CA SER A 292 -33.88 0.72 -2.96
C SER A 292 -35.10 1.59 -2.56
N ILE A 293 -35.39 2.62 -3.35
CA ILE A 293 -36.59 3.48 -3.15
C ILE A 293 -37.85 2.66 -3.09
N TRP A 294 -37.97 1.62 -3.91
CA TRP A 294 -39.11 0.72 -3.91
C TRP A 294 -39.27 -0.08 -2.61
N ALA A 295 -38.15 -0.52 -2.01
CA ALA A 295 -38.18 -1.19 -0.72
C ALA A 295 -38.68 -0.27 0.40
N TYR A 296 -38.25 1.00 0.41
CA TYR A 296 -38.74 1.99 1.37
C TYR A 296 -40.24 2.27 1.20
N CYS A 297 -40.74 2.32 -0.03
CA CYS A 297 -42.18 2.43 -0.28
C CYS A 297 -42.96 1.23 0.30
N VAL A 298 -42.45 0.01 0.12
CA VAL A 298 -43.06 -1.20 0.70
C VAL A 298 -43.03 -1.15 2.23
N TYR A 299 -41.92 -0.75 2.85
CA TYR A 299 -41.81 -0.60 4.30
C TYR A 299 -42.79 0.43 4.85
N ALA A 300 -42.93 1.57 4.17
CA ALA A 300 -43.92 2.59 4.55
C ALA A 300 -45.35 2.05 4.51
N LEU A 301 -45.72 1.32 3.46
CA LEU A 301 -47.06 0.68 3.34
C LEU A 301 -47.28 -0.37 4.45
N LEU A 302 -46.28 -1.17 4.79
CA LEU A 302 -46.37 -2.14 5.88
C LEU A 302 -46.58 -1.46 7.24
N ILE A 303 -45.85 -0.37 7.51
CA ILE A 303 -45.97 0.41 8.75
C ILE A 303 -47.38 1.01 8.86
N ILE A 304 -47.90 1.61 7.76
CA ILE A 304 -49.26 2.15 7.71
C ILE A 304 -50.28 1.05 7.92
N GLY A 305 -50.16 -0.10 7.24
CA GLY A 305 -51.04 -1.25 7.41
C GLY A 305 -51.09 -1.79 8.84
N CYS A 306 -49.90 -1.95 9.45
CA CYS A 306 -49.76 -2.36 10.86
C CYS A 306 -50.42 -1.35 11.81
N SER A 307 -50.21 -0.05 11.57
CA SER A 307 -50.84 1.02 12.36
C SER A 307 -52.37 0.99 12.27
N LEU A 308 -52.92 0.88 11.05
CA LEU A 308 -54.35 0.77 10.84
C LEU A 308 -54.94 -0.49 11.50
N TYR A 309 -54.23 -1.62 11.38
CA TYR A 309 -54.66 -2.87 12.03
C TYR A 309 -54.70 -2.74 13.55
N THR A 310 -53.68 -2.15 14.16
CA THR A 310 -53.64 -1.93 15.62
C THR A 310 -54.75 -1.00 16.07
N VAL A 311 -55.00 0.11 15.38
CA VAL A 311 -56.13 1.02 15.67
C VAL A 311 -57.45 0.28 15.57
N MET A 312 -57.70 -0.48 14.50
CA MET A 312 -58.91 -1.28 14.35
C MET A 312 -59.06 -2.36 15.44
N TYR A 313 -57.99 -3.03 15.80
CA TYR A 313 -58.00 -4.03 16.87
C TYR A 313 -58.39 -3.41 18.21
N PHE A 314 -57.75 -2.29 18.60
CA PHE A 314 -58.12 -1.57 19.82
C PHE A 314 -59.55 -1.04 19.80
N LYS A 315 -60.00 -0.50 18.67
CA LYS A 315 -61.39 -0.04 18.50
C LYS A 315 -62.39 -1.19 18.67
N ARG A 316 -62.13 -2.35 18.04
CA ARG A 316 -62.97 -3.55 18.21
C ARG A 316 -63.00 -4.03 19.66
N ARG A 317 -61.83 -4.06 20.32
CA ARG A 317 -61.73 -4.46 21.74
C ARG A 317 -62.43 -3.48 22.66
N SER A 318 -62.34 -2.18 22.41
CA SER A 318 -63.03 -1.14 23.16
C SER A 318 -64.56 -1.26 22.97
N ASN A 319 -65.02 -1.38 21.75
CA ASN A 319 -66.45 -1.53 21.44
C ASN A 319 -67.04 -2.83 22.10
N SER A 320 -66.32 -3.93 22.08
CA SER A 320 -66.77 -5.16 22.75
C SER A 320 -66.80 -5.03 24.27
N LYS A 321 -65.93 -4.28 24.90
CA LYS A 321 -65.95 -3.95 26.31
C LYS A 321 -67.15 -3.06 26.66
N HIS A 322 -67.37 -2.01 25.83
CA HIS A 322 -68.53 -1.13 26.00
C HIS A 322 -69.85 -1.90 25.88
N ARG A 323 -69.98 -2.75 24.88
CA ARG A 323 -71.18 -3.58 24.69
C ARG A 323 -71.46 -4.48 25.88
N ARG A 324 -70.43 -5.15 26.43
CA ARG A 324 -70.60 -5.97 27.65
C ARG A 324 -70.95 -5.17 28.87
N GLN A 325 -70.47 -3.93 29.00
CA GLN A 325 -70.87 -3.04 30.08
C GLN A 325 -72.30 -2.60 29.97
N MET A 326 -72.77 -2.27 28.77
CA MET A 326 -74.20 -1.92 28.52
C MET A 326 -75.12 -3.07 28.77
N GLU A 327 -74.77 -4.29 28.29
CA GLU A 327 -75.56 -5.51 28.58
C GLU A 327 -75.66 -5.79 30.10
N LYS A 328 -74.58 -5.59 30.89
CA LYS A 328 -74.67 -5.72 32.33
C LYS A 328 -75.52 -4.63 33.00
N PHE A 329 -75.45 -3.40 32.53
CA PHE A 329 -76.20 -2.29 33.05
C PHE A 329 -77.71 -2.48 32.72
N GLU A 330 -78.09 -2.99 31.57
CA GLU A 330 -79.46 -3.33 31.21
C GLU A 330 -79.97 -4.47 32.14
N GLN A 331 -79.16 -5.51 32.38
CA GLN A 331 -79.54 -6.59 33.28
C GLN A 331 -79.75 -6.12 34.70
N GLU A 332 -78.86 -5.20 35.20
CA GLU A 332 -79.06 -4.60 36.53
C GLU A 332 -80.32 -3.77 36.63
N LYS A 333 -80.60 -2.95 35.64
CA LYS A 333 -81.88 -2.20 35.58
C LYS A 333 -83.15 -3.12 35.53
N GLU A 334 -83.11 -4.18 34.75
CA GLU A 334 -84.18 -5.14 34.72
C GLU A 334 -84.40 -5.80 36.12
N ARG A 335 -83.31 -6.15 36.81
CA ARG A 335 -83.41 -6.68 38.15
C ARG A 335 -83.94 -5.67 39.16
N GLU A 336 -83.53 -4.42 39.10
CA GLU A 336 -84.04 -3.34 39.97
C GLU A 336 -85.55 -3.14 39.73
N VAL A 337 -86.01 -3.09 38.46
CA VAL A 337 -87.43 -3.01 38.14
C VAL A 337 -88.21 -4.24 38.60
N TYR A 338 -87.61 -5.43 38.47
CA TYR A 338 -88.20 -6.66 38.98
C TYR A 338 -88.33 -6.67 40.51
N HIS A 339 -87.33 -6.25 41.24
CA HIS A 339 -87.37 -6.12 42.69
C HIS A 339 -88.42 -5.06 43.12
N ALA A 340 -88.44 -3.89 42.50
CA ALA A 340 -89.44 -2.87 42.78
C ALA A 340 -90.90 -3.36 42.56
N LYS A 341 -91.08 -4.19 41.53
CA LYS A 341 -92.38 -4.84 41.29
C LYS A 341 -92.76 -5.84 42.41
N ILE A 342 -91.83 -6.65 42.84
CA ILE A 342 -92.02 -7.60 43.95
C ILE A 342 -92.34 -6.84 45.24
N ASP A 343 -91.62 -5.82 45.58
CA ASP A 343 -91.86 -5.01 46.80
C ASP A 343 -93.20 -4.29 46.71
N PHE A 344 -93.54 -3.78 45.55
CA PHE A 344 -94.90 -3.23 45.31
C PHE A 344 -96.02 -4.24 45.56
N PHE A 345 -95.89 -5.43 44.95
CA PHE A 345 -96.88 -6.49 45.14
C PHE A 345 -96.93 -7.00 46.58
N THR A 346 -95.79 -7.09 47.23
CA THR A 346 -95.71 -7.51 48.63
C THR A 346 -96.36 -6.48 49.55
N ASN A 347 -96.10 -5.20 49.33
CA ASN A 347 -96.78 -4.11 50.07
C ASN A 347 -98.27 -4.09 49.81
N VAL A 348 -98.72 -4.19 48.53
CA VAL A 348 -100.12 -4.26 48.21
C VAL A 348 -100.81 -5.51 48.86
N ALA A 349 -100.12 -6.66 48.85
CA ALA A 349 -100.62 -7.84 49.49
C ALA A 349 -100.76 -7.68 51.05
N HIS A 350 -99.82 -6.91 51.63
CA HIS A 350 -99.89 -6.57 53.07
C HIS A 350 -101.02 -5.60 53.40
N GLU A 351 -101.24 -4.55 52.54
CA GLU A 351 -102.34 -3.60 52.73
C GLU A 351 -103.70 -4.23 52.49
N ILE A 352 -103.79 -5.21 51.62
CA ILE A 352 -105.09 -5.95 51.41
C ILE A 352 -105.34 -6.95 52.56
N ARG A 353 -104.30 -7.49 53.21
CA ARG A 353 -104.41 -8.46 54.26
C ARG A 353 -104.98 -7.80 55.55
N THR A 354 -104.63 -6.59 55.80
CA THR A 354 -105.01 -5.84 57.03
C THR A 354 -106.56 -5.64 57.18
N PRO A 355 -107.35 -5.26 56.07
CA PRO A 355 -108.76 -5.12 56.21
C PRO A 355 -109.58 -6.43 56.10
N LEU A 356 -108.93 -7.56 55.72
CA LEU A 356 -109.62 -8.88 55.62
C LEU A 356 -109.54 -9.75 56.90
N THR A 357 -108.87 -9.25 57.93
CA THR A 357 -108.75 -9.93 59.25
C THR A 357 -109.44 -9.19 60.42
N LEU A 358 -110.40 -8.33 60.10
CA LEU A 358 -111.35 -7.79 61.10
C LEU A 358 -112.75 -8.42 60.98
#